data_294c52cf231b393943d8be7c6c2cba44
#
_entry.id   294c52cf231b393943d8be7c6c2cba44
#
_cell.length_a   1.000
_cell.length_b   1.000
_cell.length_c   1.000
_cell.angle_alpha   90.00
_cell.angle_beta   90.00
_cell.angle_gamma   90.00
#
_symmetry.space_group_name_H-M   'P 1'
#
loop_
_entity.id
_entity.type
_entity.pdbx_description
1 polymer ?
#
loop_
_entity_poly.entity_id
_entity_poly.type
_entity_poly.pdbx_seq_one_letter_code
_entity_poly.pdbx_strand_id
1 'polypeptide(L)'
;MQVEKIIRKGYSATISKDQLWDIYKSMKTQRILEDRLLKMYKGGQLSGAVYPGIGQEASMAGIAAGMDDKDIFGGTHRDLGVQIKKGVTLKEIALNFFGKDDGPSKGRDGNSHFGVVDKGTLM
;
A
#
# COMPACT_ATOMS: atom_id res chain seq x y z
N MET A 1 -26.20 13.34 -8.44
CA MET A 1 -24.86 13.59 -7.85
C MET A 1 -23.88 13.73 -9.00
N GLN A 2 -23.23 14.90 -9.13
CA GLN A 2 -22.32 15.15 -10.26
C GLN A 2 -21.07 14.28 -10.09
N VAL A 3 -20.71 13.62 -11.17
CA VAL A 3 -19.45 12.90 -11.30
C VAL A 3 -18.41 13.90 -11.79
N GLU A 4 -17.31 14.08 -11.05
CA GLU A 4 -16.25 14.94 -11.52
C GLU A 4 -15.56 14.31 -12.74
N LYS A 5 -15.56 15.07 -13.83
CA LYS A 5 -14.87 14.68 -15.06
C LYS A 5 -13.45 15.20 -15.03
N ILE A 6 -12.49 14.33 -14.80
CA ILE A 6 -11.08 14.68 -14.93
C ILE A 6 -10.69 14.61 -16.39
N ILE A 7 -10.48 15.76 -17.03
CA ILE A 7 -10.01 15.85 -18.41
C ILE A 7 -8.54 16.20 -18.41
N ARG A 8 -7.67 15.25 -18.78
CA ARG A 8 -6.36 15.55 -19.31
C ARG A 8 -6.37 15.39 -20.82
N LYS A 9 -5.56 16.18 -21.54
CA LYS A 9 -5.48 16.15 -23.01
C LYS A 9 -5.30 14.70 -23.50
N GLY A 10 -6.34 14.12 -24.09
CA GLY A 10 -6.36 12.75 -24.61
C GLY A 10 -6.95 11.67 -23.69
N TYR A 11 -7.28 11.97 -22.42
CA TYR A 11 -7.92 11.02 -21.51
C TYR A 11 -9.11 11.64 -20.81
N SER A 12 -10.22 10.92 -20.81
CA SER A 12 -11.42 11.25 -20.04
C SER A 12 -11.74 10.08 -19.12
N ALA A 13 -11.65 10.29 -17.83
CA ALA A 13 -12.09 9.29 -16.85
C ALA A 13 -13.22 9.86 -16.01
N THR A 14 -14.24 9.05 -15.80
CA THR A 14 -15.35 9.36 -14.90
C THR A 14 -15.17 8.51 -13.64
N ILE A 15 -14.95 9.17 -12.50
CA ILE A 15 -14.77 8.50 -11.22
C ILE A 15 -16.04 8.65 -10.40
N SER A 16 -16.60 7.54 -9.91
CA SER A 16 -17.75 7.55 -9.02
C SER A 16 -17.39 8.08 -7.62
N LYS A 17 -18.41 8.51 -6.87
CA LYS A 17 -18.18 8.92 -5.48
C LYS A 17 -17.64 7.80 -4.61
N ASP A 18 -18.08 6.57 -4.85
CA ASP A 18 -17.61 5.41 -4.09
C ASP A 18 -16.13 5.10 -4.39
N GLN A 19 -15.73 5.19 -5.66
CA GLN A 19 -14.31 5.09 -6.04
C GLN A 19 -13.46 6.20 -5.40
N LEU A 20 -13.95 7.44 -5.36
CA LEU A 20 -13.24 8.54 -4.67
C LEU A 20 -13.09 8.25 -3.17
N TRP A 21 -14.13 7.73 -2.52
CA TRP A 21 -14.06 7.34 -1.13
C TRP A 21 -13.08 6.20 -0.89
N ASP A 22 -13.02 5.22 -1.77
CA ASP A 22 -12.08 4.10 -1.66
C ASP A 22 -10.64 4.55 -1.85
N ILE A 23 -10.38 5.44 -2.82
CA ILE A 23 -9.08 6.07 -3.01
C ILE A 23 -8.68 6.84 -1.75
N TYR A 24 -9.56 7.69 -1.21
CA TYR A 24 -9.30 8.46 0.00
C TYR A 24 -9.00 7.57 1.21
N LYS A 25 -9.80 6.52 1.43
CA LYS A 25 -9.57 5.55 2.52
C LYS A 25 -8.22 4.86 2.38
N SER A 26 -7.86 4.45 1.15
CA SER A 26 -6.57 3.83 0.86
C SER A 26 -5.41 4.76 1.22
N MET A 27 -5.45 6.01 0.76
CA MET A 27 -4.45 7.03 1.10
C MET A 27 -4.34 7.25 2.61
N LYS A 28 -5.48 7.36 3.29
CA LYS A 28 -5.52 7.60 4.73
C LYS A 28 -4.99 6.41 5.52
N THR A 29 -5.32 5.20 5.09
CA THR A 29 -4.82 3.96 5.72
C THR A 29 -3.30 3.84 5.58
N GLN A 30 -2.77 4.06 4.39
CA GLN A 30 -1.32 4.06 4.16
C GLN A 30 -0.62 5.09 5.04
N ARG A 31 -1.08 6.34 5.07
CA ARG A 31 -0.51 7.41 5.89
C ARG A 31 -0.46 7.03 7.36
N ILE A 32 -1.57 6.58 7.93
CA ILE A 32 -1.64 6.22 9.36
C ILE A 32 -0.71 5.04 9.68
N LEU A 33 -0.68 4.04 8.81
CA LEU A 33 0.20 2.88 8.96
C LEU A 33 1.68 3.30 8.95
N GLU A 34 2.09 4.04 7.94
CA GLU A 34 3.49 4.45 7.76
C GLU A 34 3.96 5.42 8.84
N ASP A 35 3.12 6.36 9.26
CA ASP A 35 3.39 7.22 10.41
C ASP A 35 3.61 6.40 11.69
N ARG A 36 2.81 5.34 11.88
CA ARG A 36 2.97 4.44 13.03
C ARG A 36 4.25 3.63 12.96
N LEU A 37 4.52 3.01 11.81
CA LEU A 37 5.76 2.24 11.58
C LEU A 37 7.00 3.11 11.79
N LEU A 38 7.00 4.34 11.27
CA LEU A 38 8.10 5.27 11.43
C LEU A 38 8.33 5.66 12.90
N LYS A 39 7.25 5.89 13.67
CA LYS A 39 7.35 6.16 15.11
C LYS A 39 7.93 4.96 15.86
N MET A 40 7.49 3.75 15.54
CA MET A 40 7.98 2.51 16.16
C MET A 40 9.46 2.27 15.81
N TYR A 41 9.86 2.54 14.58
CA TYR A 41 11.25 2.47 14.15
C TYR A 41 12.13 3.47 14.91
N LYS A 42 11.72 4.74 14.97
CA LYS A 42 12.44 5.76 15.75
C LYS A 42 12.51 5.45 17.24
N GLY A 43 11.53 4.72 17.76
CA GLY A 43 11.50 4.22 19.14
C GLY A 43 12.29 2.94 19.37
N GLY A 44 13.03 2.42 18.37
CA GLY A 44 13.84 1.21 18.48
C GLY A 44 13.03 -0.09 18.56
N GLN A 45 11.74 -0.07 18.23
CA GLN A 45 10.87 -1.24 18.28
C GLN A 45 10.92 -2.11 17.02
N LEU A 46 11.42 -1.55 15.93
CA LEU A 46 11.62 -2.25 14.65
C LEU A 46 13.10 -2.29 14.32
N SER A 47 13.56 -3.43 13.87
CA SER A 47 14.91 -3.62 13.34
C SER A 47 14.97 -3.34 11.84
N GLY A 48 16.17 -3.09 11.31
CA GLY A 48 16.36 -2.83 9.88
C GLY A 48 16.14 -1.37 9.53
N ALA A 49 15.52 -1.10 8.38
CA ALA A 49 15.22 0.24 7.89
C ALA A 49 13.76 0.39 7.52
N VAL A 50 13.18 1.57 7.70
CA VAL A 50 11.81 1.89 7.29
C VAL A 50 11.85 3.01 6.25
N TYR A 51 11.31 2.75 5.07
CA TYR A 51 11.27 3.67 3.94
C TYR A 51 9.82 4.06 3.65
N PRO A 52 9.24 5.02 4.36
CA PRO A 52 7.85 5.37 4.18
C PRO A 52 7.61 6.03 2.81
N GLY A 53 6.46 5.73 2.22
CA GLY A 53 5.94 6.39 1.03
C GLY A 53 5.12 7.65 1.36
N ILE A 54 5.39 8.29 2.50
CA ILE A 54 4.70 9.49 2.94
C ILE A 54 4.83 10.61 1.91
N GLY A 55 3.70 11.14 1.45
CA GLY A 55 3.59 12.11 0.36
C GLY A 55 3.32 11.49 -1.02
N GLN A 56 3.39 10.17 -1.15
CA GLN A 56 3.12 9.44 -2.40
C GLN A 56 1.79 8.66 -2.37
N GLU A 57 0.97 8.83 -1.35
CA GLU A 57 -0.26 8.05 -1.15
C GLU A 57 -1.21 8.14 -2.33
N ALA A 58 -1.32 9.33 -2.95
CA ALA A 58 -2.17 9.52 -4.11
C ALA A 58 -1.70 8.73 -5.34
N SER A 59 -0.37 8.60 -5.52
CA SER A 59 0.20 7.78 -6.59
C SER A 59 -0.13 6.30 -6.39
N MET A 60 0.07 5.80 -5.17
CA MET A 60 -0.22 4.40 -4.84
C MET A 60 -1.71 4.08 -4.93
N ALA A 61 -2.55 4.95 -4.38
CA ALA A 61 -4.00 4.77 -4.45
C ALA A 61 -4.54 4.88 -5.88
N GLY A 62 -3.94 5.75 -6.71
CA GLY A 62 -4.29 5.87 -8.13
C GLY A 62 -3.91 4.64 -8.94
N ILE A 63 -2.70 4.10 -8.76
CA ILE A 63 -2.28 2.83 -9.37
C ILE A 63 -3.24 1.72 -8.95
N ALA A 64 -3.47 1.58 -7.65
CA ALA A 64 -4.32 0.53 -7.11
C ALA A 64 -5.78 0.63 -7.59
N ALA A 65 -6.29 1.84 -7.81
CA ALA A 65 -7.64 2.05 -8.32
C ALA A 65 -7.81 1.65 -9.80
N GLY A 66 -6.71 1.64 -10.55
CA GLY A 66 -6.70 1.21 -11.96
C GLY A 66 -6.38 -0.27 -12.17
N MET A 67 -6.11 -1.02 -11.09
CA MET A 67 -5.78 -2.44 -11.17
C MET A 67 -7.00 -3.32 -10.98
N ASP A 68 -7.02 -4.44 -11.69
CA ASP A 68 -7.97 -5.54 -11.50
C ASP A 68 -7.43 -6.57 -10.49
N ASP A 69 -8.32 -7.43 -9.98
CA ASP A 69 -7.94 -8.50 -9.03
C ASP A 69 -6.92 -9.47 -9.61
N LYS A 70 -6.96 -9.68 -10.93
CA LYS A 70 -6.06 -10.59 -11.67
C LYS A 70 -4.68 -9.99 -11.95
N ASP A 71 -4.51 -8.69 -11.81
CA ASP A 71 -3.24 -8.03 -12.06
C ASP A 71 -2.21 -8.45 -11.03
N ILE A 72 -0.98 -8.60 -11.48
CA ILE A 72 0.17 -8.86 -10.62
C ILE A 72 0.93 -7.55 -10.44
N PHE A 73 1.17 -7.19 -9.20
CA PHE A 73 1.92 -6.00 -8.84
C PHE A 73 3.34 -6.35 -8.38
N GLY A 74 4.33 -5.90 -9.15
CA GLY A 74 5.74 -5.91 -8.75
C GLY A 74 6.11 -4.54 -8.18
N GLY A 75 6.28 -4.49 -6.87
CA GLY A 75 6.42 -3.24 -6.14
C GLY A 75 7.85 -2.89 -5.74
N THR A 76 7.95 -1.81 -4.98
CA THR A 76 9.16 -1.36 -4.29
C THR A 76 8.87 -1.19 -2.80
N HIS A 77 9.87 -0.80 -2.03
CA HIS A 77 9.78 -0.62 -0.59
C HIS A 77 8.86 0.54 -0.13
N ARG A 78 8.23 1.32 -1.04
CA ARG A 78 7.32 2.42 -0.72
C ARG A 78 5.87 2.20 -1.15
N ASP A 79 5.54 1.00 -1.60
CA ASP A 79 4.27 0.74 -2.29
C ASP A 79 3.24 0.00 -1.41
N LEU A 80 3.31 0.19 -0.09
CA LEU A 80 2.39 -0.45 0.87
C LEU A 80 0.92 -0.15 0.55
N GLY A 81 0.62 1.02 0.00
CA GLY A 81 -0.74 1.38 -0.41
C GLY A 81 -1.33 0.45 -1.46
N VAL A 82 -0.52 0.04 -2.46
CA VAL A 82 -0.95 -0.92 -3.48
C VAL A 82 -1.11 -2.31 -2.88
N GLN A 83 -0.18 -2.75 -2.03
CA GLN A 83 -0.26 -4.04 -1.34
C GLN A 83 -1.54 -4.14 -0.49
N ILE A 84 -1.88 -3.10 0.28
CA ILE A 84 -3.11 -3.04 1.07
C ILE A 84 -4.34 -3.17 0.16
N LYS A 85 -4.38 -2.48 -0.96
CA LYS A 85 -5.50 -2.54 -1.90
C LYS A 85 -5.62 -3.91 -2.56
N LYS A 86 -4.52 -4.60 -2.81
CA LYS A 86 -4.48 -6.01 -3.28
C LYS A 86 -4.87 -7.01 -2.18
N GLY A 87 -5.24 -6.54 -1.00
CA GLY A 87 -5.75 -7.36 0.09
C GLY A 87 -4.70 -7.83 1.09
N VAL A 88 -3.47 -7.32 1.02
CA VAL A 88 -2.49 -7.56 2.09
C VAL A 88 -2.98 -6.87 3.36
N THR A 89 -3.15 -7.65 4.41
CA THR A 89 -3.69 -7.13 5.67
C THR A 89 -2.67 -6.34 6.47
N LEU A 90 -3.13 -5.40 7.27
CA LEU A 90 -2.26 -4.65 8.18
C LEU A 90 -1.52 -5.57 9.17
N LYS A 91 -2.12 -6.72 9.51
CA LYS A 91 -1.48 -7.74 10.35
C LYS A 91 -0.29 -8.38 9.63
N GLU A 92 -0.44 -8.78 8.37
CA GLU A 92 0.66 -9.36 7.57
C GLU A 92 1.81 -8.36 7.44
N ILE A 93 1.49 -7.09 7.15
CA ILE A 93 2.48 -6.03 7.08
C ILE A 93 3.22 -5.88 8.42
N ALA A 94 2.48 -5.79 9.53
CA ALA A 94 3.07 -5.68 10.85
C ALA A 94 3.96 -6.88 11.19
N LEU A 95 3.48 -8.10 10.95
CA LEU A 95 4.27 -9.32 11.18
C LEU A 95 5.59 -9.30 10.41
N ASN A 96 5.57 -8.79 9.17
CA ASN A 96 6.78 -8.66 8.37
C ASN A 96 7.75 -7.63 8.96
N PHE A 97 7.26 -6.44 9.32
CA PHE A 97 8.10 -5.40 9.95
C PHE A 97 8.69 -5.81 11.30
N PHE A 98 7.99 -6.68 12.04
CA PHE A 98 8.50 -7.25 13.28
C PHE A 98 9.34 -8.52 13.10
N GLY A 99 9.61 -8.95 11.86
CA GLY A 99 10.40 -10.13 11.55
C GLY A 99 9.82 -11.43 12.12
N LYS A 100 8.49 -11.57 12.13
CA LYS A 100 7.82 -12.74 12.68
C LYS A 100 7.74 -13.87 11.66
N ASP A 101 7.82 -15.11 12.13
CA ASP A 101 7.73 -16.31 11.29
C ASP A 101 6.36 -16.44 10.59
N ASP A 102 5.30 -15.96 11.23
CA ASP A 102 3.95 -15.88 10.64
C ASP A 102 3.80 -14.75 9.59
N GLY A 103 4.82 -13.94 9.38
CA GLY A 103 4.82 -12.87 8.40
C GLY A 103 5.11 -13.36 6.98
N PRO A 104 4.81 -12.56 5.94
CA PRO A 104 5.01 -12.94 4.54
C PRO A 104 6.41 -13.44 4.18
N SER A 105 7.46 -12.83 4.73
CA SER A 105 8.85 -13.24 4.53
C SER A 105 9.33 -14.33 5.51
N LYS A 106 8.47 -14.78 6.41
CA LYS A 106 8.81 -15.75 7.47
C LYS A 106 10.03 -15.32 8.31
N GLY A 107 10.09 -14.03 8.63
CA GLY A 107 11.18 -13.45 9.40
C GLY A 107 12.52 -13.37 8.68
N ARG A 108 12.60 -13.72 7.39
CA ARG A 108 13.85 -13.71 6.62
C ARG A 108 14.25 -12.32 6.14
N ASP A 109 13.27 -11.45 5.93
CA ASP A 109 13.46 -10.06 5.63
C ASP A 109 12.51 -9.21 6.48
N GLY A 110 12.99 -8.06 6.90
CA GLY A 110 12.18 -7.04 7.56
C GLY A 110 11.70 -6.00 6.56
N ASN A 111 11.03 -4.98 7.06
CA ASN A 111 10.58 -3.84 6.26
C ASN A 111 9.46 -4.18 5.26
N SER A 112 9.46 -3.44 4.16
CA SER A 112 8.48 -3.56 3.08
C SER A 112 8.94 -4.45 1.93
N HIS A 113 10.06 -5.17 2.08
CA HIS A 113 10.55 -6.12 1.08
C HIS A 113 9.84 -7.47 1.23
N PHE A 114 8.60 -7.54 0.80
CA PHE A 114 7.84 -8.79 0.81
C PHE A 114 6.74 -8.75 -0.26
N GLY A 115 6.41 -9.90 -0.77
CA GLY A 115 5.25 -10.13 -1.62
C GLY A 115 4.33 -11.17 -1.01
N VAL A 116 3.07 -11.13 -1.35
CA VAL A 116 2.05 -12.13 -1.01
C VAL A 116 1.48 -12.66 -2.32
N VAL A 117 2.03 -13.76 -2.80
CA VAL A 117 1.77 -14.31 -4.15
C VAL A 117 0.28 -14.55 -4.37
N ASP A 118 -0.40 -15.13 -3.38
CA ASP A 118 -1.84 -15.41 -3.44
C ASP A 118 -2.71 -14.15 -3.59
N LYS A 119 -2.14 -12.99 -3.31
CA LYS A 119 -2.78 -11.67 -3.46
C LYS A 119 -2.27 -10.90 -4.68
N GLY A 120 -1.47 -11.55 -5.51
CA GLY A 120 -0.90 -10.94 -6.71
C GLY A 120 0.10 -9.83 -6.42
N THR A 121 0.83 -9.91 -5.29
CA THR A 121 1.92 -8.98 -5.01
C THR A 121 3.25 -9.71 -4.99
N LEU A 122 4.22 -9.16 -5.73
CA LEU A 122 5.60 -9.65 -5.82
C LEU A 122 6.56 -8.53 -5.41
N MET A 123 7.74 -8.93 -4.93
CA MET A 123 8.84 -8.01 -4.64
C MET A 123 10.17 -8.74 -4.78
#